data_69bac9f0989b22802905ca8341b9ef56
#
_entry.id   69bac9f0989b22802905ca8341b9ef56
#
_cell.length_a   1.000
_cell.length_b   1.000
_cell.length_c   1.000
_cell.angle_alpha   90.00
_cell.angle_beta   90.00
_cell.angle_gamma   90.00
#
_symmetry.space_group_name_H-M   'P 1'
#
loop_
_entity.id
_entity.type
_entity.pdbx_description
1 polymer ?
#
loop_
_entity_poly.entity_id
_entity_poly.type
_entity_poly.pdbx_seq_one_letter_code
_entity_poly.pdbx_strand_id
1 'polypeptide(L)'
;MASPTLAQSTGAPDAPLDPSAPLAELPGIGVDWPDLVAEAATPADVQTNADAERRYAWRLEGIDGVASAVLRQRFDELSALNANDGDPANAAQLDRRAREDAALLTTLLRAEGYYDARVLTRIESGPRPLVVLEAAAGALYRFTGVTLAGVEAAGARAPDLRQQFGVAAADPVNADAIVAGEARLRETLGRAGFPFATVGESEIVVDRAAGTATLAIDVSPGGARRFGRITANPNNGVFGADHIAEIARFSPGQPYDATAIADLRRALIQTSLVSTVEVTPVPGADQDTVDVAVRMEPAPPRTIAGELGYGTGEGARAELSWTHRNLFPPEGALTVRGVAGLREQLASVVFRRANFRGRDRVLTLQASAAHLERDAFEADTVTLAGSLERQTNIFFQKTWTWSLGAELLASDERDVERATGLARRRTFLIGALPTSLSYDGSDDLLNPTRGFRLGGRLSPELSLQGAAFGYTRMQLDASVYRPVAGVVLAARTRIGSILGAPREQIAPSRRFYAGGGASVRGYGYQDVGPRDLNNDPIGGRSLTEFSIEARVPVWGQFGVVPFLDAGNIYTSPLPKFSGMRYGAGLGVRYYSSFGPIRVDVGTPLNPQPGVARVAVYVSLGQAF
;
A
#
# COMPACT_ATOMS: atom_id res chain seq x y z
N MET A 1 -70.30 -27.58 25.80
CA MET A 1 -68.95 -28.08 25.54
C MET A 1 -67.99 -26.90 25.83
N ALA A 2 -67.27 -26.98 26.95
CA ALA A 2 -66.49 -25.90 27.49
C ALA A 2 -65.04 -26.02 27.05
N SER A 3 -64.48 -24.97 26.49
CA SER A 3 -63.05 -24.81 26.24
C SER A 3 -62.33 -24.30 27.48
N PRO A 4 -61.16 -24.80 27.83
CA PRO A 4 -60.45 -24.27 29.00
C PRO A 4 -59.63 -23.00 28.63
N THR A 5 -59.79 -22.02 29.46
CA THR A 5 -59.05 -20.73 29.47
C THR A 5 -57.66 -20.94 30.04
N LEU A 6 -56.63 -20.58 29.30
CA LEU A 6 -55.25 -20.48 29.78
C LEU A 6 -55.09 -19.20 30.59
N ALA A 7 -54.71 -19.34 31.87
CA ALA A 7 -54.37 -18.21 32.73
C ALA A 7 -52.97 -17.70 32.37
N GLN A 8 -52.89 -16.40 32.04
CA GLN A 8 -51.62 -15.68 31.94
C GLN A 8 -51.16 -15.29 33.36
N SER A 9 -49.97 -15.81 33.73
CA SER A 9 -49.27 -15.32 34.93
C SER A 9 -48.53 -14.04 34.59
N THR A 10 -48.92 -12.93 35.19
CA THR A 10 -48.18 -11.67 35.17
C THR A 10 -46.95 -11.82 36.10
N GLY A 11 -45.78 -11.99 35.54
CA GLY A 11 -44.51 -11.91 36.28
C GLY A 11 -44.18 -10.48 36.63
N ALA A 12 -43.90 -10.23 37.93
CA ALA A 12 -43.32 -8.97 38.41
C ALA A 12 -41.86 -8.85 37.89
N PRO A 13 -41.34 -7.61 37.74
CA PRO A 13 -39.98 -7.42 37.23
C PRO A 13 -38.93 -8.00 38.22
N ASP A 14 -37.99 -8.75 37.66
CA ASP A 14 -36.87 -9.34 38.40
C ASP A 14 -36.07 -8.28 39.18
N ALA A 15 -35.97 -8.47 40.48
CA ALA A 15 -35.07 -7.71 41.34
C ALA A 15 -33.60 -8.09 41.01
N PRO A 16 -32.65 -7.16 41.08
CA PRO A 16 -31.26 -7.47 40.80
C PRO A 16 -30.73 -8.50 41.79
N LEU A 17 -30.09 -9.56 41.27
CA LEU A 17 -29.50 -10.65 42.02
C LEU A 17 -28.38 -10.11 42.92
N ASP A 18 -28.48 -10.33 44.24
CA ASP A 18 -27.43 -10.05 45.22
C ASP A 18 -26.38 -11.17 45.15
N PRO A 19 -25.13 -10.86 44.71
CA PRO A 19 -24.08 -11.88 44.59
C PRO A 19 -23.60 -12.45 45.94
N SER A 20 -24.03 -11.93 47.07
CA SER A 20 -23.71 -12.41 48.42
C SER A 20 -24.84 -13.20 49.10
N ALA A 21 -25.99 -13.37 48.44
CA ALA A 21 -27.09 -14.15 49.00
C ALA A 21 -26.75 -15.64 49.00
N PRO A 22 -26.99 -16.37 50.11
CA PRO A 22 -26.77 -17.81 50.17
C PRO A 22 -27.73 -18.50 49.16
N LEU A 23 -27.19 -19.44 48.38
CA LEU A 23 -27.97 -20.23 47.42
C LEU A 23 -29.09 -21.00 48.19
N ALA A 24 -30.31 -20.90 47.67
CA ALA A 24 -31.44 -21.68 48.17
C ALA A 24 -31.14 -23.20 48.04
N GLU A 25 -31.49 -23.94 49.09
CA GLU A 25 -31.36 -25.41 49.06
C GLU A 25 -32.12 -25.97 47.86
N LEU A 26 -31.44 -26.84 47.08
CA LEU A 26 -32.05 -27.54 45.96
C LEU A 26 -33.20 -28.42 46.44
N PRO A 27 -34.36 -28.44 45.80
CA PRO A 27 -35.45 -29.33 46.18
C PRO A 27 -34.99 -30.77 46.09
N GLY A 28 -35.24 -31.55 47.12
CA GLY A 28 -34.96 -32.99 47.15
C GLY A 28 -35.69 -33.71 46.04
N ILE A 29 -34.98 -34.28 45.08
CA ILE A 29 -35.51 -34.98 43.93
C ILE A 29 -35.89 -36.45 44.24
N GLY A 30 -36.01 -36.83 45.53
CA GLY A 30 -36.57 -38.14 45.93
C GLY A 30 -35.72 -39.35 45.55
N VAL A 31 -34.45 -39.19 45.33
CA VAL A 31 -33.51 -40.28 45.05
C VAL A 31 -32.63 -40.46 46.30
N ASP A 32 -32.82 -41.58 47.00
CA ASP A 32 -31.92 -42.01 48.07
C ASP A 32 -30.56 -42.37 47.47
N TRP A 33 -29.58 -41.49 47.67
CA TRP A 33 -28.21 -41.79 47.31
C TRP A 33 -27.64 -42.83 48.23
N PRO A 34 -26.99 -43.91 47.73
CA PRO A 34 -26.31 -44.85 48.60
C PRO A 34 -25.22 -44.15 49.40
N ASP A 35 -25.15 -44.49 50.67
CA ASP A 35 -24.18 -43.96 51.62
C ASP A 35 -22.75 -44.30 51.14
N LEU A 36 -22.02 -43.35 50.59
CA LEU A 36 -20.65 -43.52 50.08
C LEU A 36 -19.57 -43.41 51.20
N VAL A 37 -19.90 -43.70 52.43
CA VAL A 37 -18.92 -43.94 53.48
C VAL A 37 -18.43 -45.37 53.38
N ALA A 38 -17.76 -45.74 52.32
CA ALA A 38 -16.95 -46.95 52.26
C ALA A 38 -15.62 -46.68 52.98
N GLU A 39 -15.27 -47.61 53.89
CA GLU A 39 -14.01 -47.65 54.64
C GLU A 39 -12.82 -47.21 53.78
N ALA A 40 -12.03 -46.29 54.34
CA ALA A 40 -10.75 -45.84 53.77
C ALA A 40 -9.81 -47.04 53.56
N ALA A 41 -9.78 -47.60 52.37
CA ALA A 41 -8.64 -48.38 51.93
C ALA A 41 -7.44 -47.46 51.84
N THR A 42 -6.38 -47.81 52.51
CA THR A 42 -5.07 -47.13 52.49
C THR A 42 -4.66 -46.85 51.05
N PRO A 43 -4.39 -45.61 50.65
CA PRO A 43 -3.97 -45.35 49.31
C PRO A 43 -2.60 -45.96 49.07
N ALA A 44 -2.52 -46.95 48.23
CA ALA A 44 -1.25 -47.31 47.61
C ALA A 44 -0.78 -46.15 46.75
N ASP A 45 0.50 -45.83 46.78
CA ASP A 45 1.25 -44.72 46.17
C ASP A 45 1.16 -44.62 44.63
N VAL A 46 -0.03 -44.53 44.01
CA VAL A 46 -0.21 -44.42 42.55
C VAL A 46 -0.89 -43.13 42.07
N GLN A 47 -1.42 -42.27 42.99
CA GLN A 47 -2.22 -41.10 42.57
C GLN A 47 -1.47 -39.76 42.47
N THR A 48 -0.18 -39.70 42.62
CA THR A 48 0.54 -38.42 42.74
C THR A 48 1.20 -37.91 41.46
N ASN A 49 1.03 -38.53 40.31
CA ASN A 49 1.75 -38.13 39.08
C ASN A 49 0.89 -37.63 37.90
N ALA A 50 -0.45 -37.82 37.91
CA ALA A 50 -1.31 -37.43 36.81
C ALA A 50 -1.57 -35.92 36.74
N ASP A 51 -1.59 -35.23 37.89
CA ASP A 51 -1.83 -33.79 37.99
C ASP A 51 -0.55 -32.95 37.97
N ALA A 52 0.63 -33.59 37.97
CA ALA A 52 1.89 -32.88 37.90
C ALA A 52 2.10 -32.28 36.51
N GLU A 53 2.13 -30.96 36.40
CA GLU A 53 2.47 -30.27 35.18
C GLU A 53 3.95 -30.47 34.84
N ARG A 54 4.22 -30.93 33.61
CA ARG A 54 5.56 -31.20 33.08
C ARG A 54 5.72 -30.61 31.74
N ARG A 55 6.91 -30.11 31.41
CA ARG A 55 7.27 -29.74 30.05
C ARG A 55 7.31 -30.98 29.18
N TYR A 56 6.72 -30.92 28.01
CA TYR A 56 6.61 -32.03 27.05
C TYR A 56 7.46 -31.80 25.80
N ALA A 57 7.56 -32.79 24.98
CA ALA A 57 7.98 -32.71 23.60
C ALA A 57 6.92 -33.39 22.74
N TRP A 58 6.88 -33.05 21.47
CA TRP A 58 5.98 -33.71 20.54
C TRP A 58 6.71 -34.04 19.23
N ARG A 59 6.17 -35.00 18.49
CA ARG A 59 6.73 -35.48 17.24
C ARG A 59 5.61 -35.96 16.33
N LEU A 60 5.75 -35.67 15.05
CA LEU A 60 4.84 -36.13 13.99
C LEU A 60 5.56 -37.19 13.14
N GLU A 61 4.94 -38.33 12.97
CA GLU A 61 5.48 -39.47 12.22
C GLU A 61 4.53 -39.89 11.09
N GLY A 62 5.07 -40.51 10.03
CA GLY A 62 4.29 -41.15 8.97
C GLY A 62 3.80 -40.22 7.85
N ILE A 63 4.20 -38.94 7.83
CA ILE A 63 3.83 -38.00 6.77
C ILE A 63 4.99 -37.63 5.83
N ASP A 64 6.16 -38.21 6.05
CA ASP A 64 7.32 -37.92 5.21
C ASP A 64 7.11 -38.43 3.78
N GLY A 65 7.27 -37.51 2.80
CA GLY A 65 7.03 -37.79 1.39
C GLY A 65 5.55 -37.76 0.96
N VAL A 66 4.62 -37.55 1.89
CA VAL A 66 3.17 -37.47 1.63
C VAL A 66 2.65 -36.04 1.79
N ALA A 67 2.97 -35.41 2.92
CA ALA A 67 2.47 -34.07 3.22
C ALA A 67 3.20 -33.00 2.40
N SER A 68 2.42 -32.09 1.80
CA SER A 68 2.94 -30.90 1.15
C SER A 68 3.61 -29.94 2.14
N ALA A 69 4.47 -29.03 1.66
CA ALA A 69 5.03 -27.98 2.49
C ALA A 69 3.93 -27.07 3.08
N VAL A 70 2.85 -26.85 2.34
CA VAL A 70 1.71 -26.03 2.77
C VAL A 70 0.96 -26.71 3.91
N LEU A 71 0.71 -28.04 3.81
CA LEU A 71 0.07 -28.80 4.88
C LEU A 71 0.89 -28.74 6.17
N ARG A 72 2.22 -28.94 6.08
CA ARG A 72 3.09 -28.87 7.25
C ARG A 72 3.05 -27.49 7.91
N GLN A 73 3.17 -26.42 7.12
CA GLN A 73 3.09 -25.06 7.62
C GLN A 73 1.75 -24.79 8.32
N ARG A 74 0.62 -25.19 7.71
CA ARG A 74 -0.71 -25.02 8.32
C ARG A 74 -0.86 -25.82 9.61
N PHE A 75 -0.33 -27.03 9.63
CA PHE A 75 -0.35 -27.84 10.84
C PHE A 75 0.46 -27.14 11.95
N ASP A 76 1.68 -26.69 11.66
CA ASP A 76 2.53 -26.00 12.61
C ASP A 76 1.89 -24.71 13.15
N GLU A 77 1.19 -23.94 12.29
CA GLU A 77 0.49 -22.71 12.66
C GLU A 77 -0.74 -22.94 13.54
N LEU A 78 -1.45 -24.05 13.34
CA LEU A 78 -2.73 -24.35 14.00
C LEU A 78 -2.64 -25.40 15.12
N SER A 79 -1.51 -26.10 15.27
CA SER A 79 -1.30 -27.16 16.23
C SER A 79 -1.34 -26.64 17.67
N ALA A 80 -2.20 -27.23 18.49
CA ALA A 80 -2.27 -26.95 19.91
C ALA A 80 -1.01 -27.40 20.68
N LEU A 81 -0.36 -28.47 20.22
CA LEU A 81 0.92 -28.94 20.78
C LEU A 81 2.05 -27.96 20.46
N ASN A 82 2.11 -27.46 19.21
CA ASN A 82 3.13 -26.51 18.80
C ASN A 82 2.93 -25.13 19.44
N ALA A 83 1.71 -24.62 19.49
CA ALA A 83 1.38 -23.33 20.08
C ALA A 83 1.72 -23.24 21.58
N ASN A 84 1.76 -24.38 22.27
CA ASN A 84 2.09 -24.47 23.69
C ASN A 84 3.42 -25.24 23.93
N ASP A 85 4.30 -25.30 22.94
CA ASP A 85 5.61 -25.95 23.10
C ASP A 85 6.46 -25.20 24.13
N GLY A 86 7.02 -25.97 25.06
CA GLY A 86 7.77 -25.41 26.18
C GLY A 86 6.94 -25.06 27.43
N ASP A 87 5.61 -25.01 27.34
CA ASP A 87 4.73 -24.81 28.50
C ASP A 87 4.53 -26.12 29.28
N PRO A 88 4.42 -26.07 30.62
CA PRO A 88 4.09 -27.25 31.39
C PRO A 88 2.62 -27.65 31.17
N ALA A 89 2.35 -28.96 31.12
CA ALA A 89 1.01 -29.52 30.97
C ALA A 89 0.87 -30.81 31.77
N ASN A 90 -0.33 -31.07 32.28
CA ASN A 90 -0.68 -32.34 32.92
C ASN A 90 -1.12 -33.39 31.87
N ALA A 91 -1.27 -34.64 32.27
CA ALA A 91 -1.62 -35.74 31.37
C ALA A 91 -2.95 -35.53 30.63
N ALA A 92 -3.96 -34.95 31.28
CA ALA A 92 -5.25 -34.68 30.68
C ALA A 92 -5.18 -33.55 29.60
N GLN A 93 -4.38 -32.53 29.88
CA GLN A 93 -4.14 -31.44 28.91
C GLN A 93 -3.38 -31.94 27.67
N LEU A 94 -2.36 -32.81 27.88
CA LEU A 94 -1.60 -33.41 26.77
C LEU A 94 -2.49 -34.31 25.89
N ASP A 95 -3.31 -35.15 26.53
CA ASP A 95 -4.25 -36.03 25.80
C ASP A 95 -5.27 -35.21 24.98
N ARG A 96 -5.80 -34.12 25.54
CA ARG A 96 -6.70 -33.23 24.83
C ARG A 96 -6.00 -32.57 23.63
N ARG A 97 -4.83 -31.95 23.82
CA ARG A 97 -4.05 -31.30 22.75
C ARG A 97 -3.68 -32.31 21.65
N ALA A 98 -3.29 -33.53 22.04
CA ALA A 98 -2.96 -34.59 21.11
C ALA A 98 -4.15 -34.99 20.24
N ARG A 99 -5.35 -35.13 20.83
CA ARG A 99 -6.57 -35.45 20.06
C ARG A 99 -7.01 -34.30 19.16
N GLU A 100 -6.91 -33.06 19.63
CA GLU A 100 -7.17 -31.86 18.81
C GLU A 100 -6.28 -31.84 17.57
N ASP A 101 -4.98 -32.07 17.77
CA ASP A 101 -3.99 -32.07 16.68
C ASP A 101 -4.14 -33.30 15.75
N ALA A 102 -4.52 -34.46 16.28
CA ALA A 102 -4.82 -35.62 15.45
C ALA A 102 -6.06 -35.39 14.56
N ALA A 103 -7.10 -34.74 15.08
CA ALA A 103 -8.29 -34.36 14.32
C ALA A 103 -7.93 -33.27 13.26
N LEU A 104 -7.15 -32.28 13.64
CA LEU A 104 -6.64 -31.24 12.72
C LEU A 104 -5.85 -31.88 11.57
N LEU A 105 -4.86 -32.71 11.88
CA LEU A 105 -4.03 -33.36 10.86
C LEU A 105 -4.84 -34.27 9.94
N THR A 106 -5.81 -35.01 10.50
CA THR A 106 -6.73 -35.82 9.69
C THR A 106 -7.54 -34.96 8.73
N THR A 107 -8.00 -33.79 9.18
CA THR A 107 -8.74 -32.83 8.35
C THR A 107 -7.86 -32.26 7.24
N LEU A 108 -6.62 -31.86 7.56
CA LEU A 108 -5.68 -31.34 6.57
C LEU A 108 -5.30 -32.41 5.52
N LEU A 109 -5.06 -33.65 5.94
CA LEU A 109 -4.78 -34.75 5.02
C LEU A 109 -5.97 -35.03 4.08
N ARG A 110 -7.20 -35.01 4.60
CA ARG A 110 -8.41 -35.17 3.76
C ARG A 110 -8.58 -34.02 2.78
N ALA A 111 -8.23 -32.78 3.17
CA ALA A 111 -8.25 -31.63 2.27
C ALA A 111 -7.25 -31.76 1.11
N GLU A 112 -6.17 -32.51 1.30
CA GLU A 112 -5.20 -32.86 0.24
C GLU A 112 -5.53 -34.18 -0.51
N GLY A 113 -6.70 -34.80 -0.23
CA GLY A 113 -7.17 -35.96 -0.96
C GLY A 113 -6.86 -37.33 -0.30
N TYR A 114 -6.34 -37.34 0.90
CA TYR A 114 -6.10 -38.57 1.65
C TYR A 114 -7.31 -38.92 2.53
N TYR A 115 -8.39 -39.40 1.92
CA TYR A 115 -9.65 -39.61 2.63
C TYR A 115 -9.63 -40.77 3.63
N ASP A 116 -8.72 -41.73 3.46
CA ASP A 116 -8.50 -42.85 4.39
C ASP A 116 -7.50 -42.54 5.49
N ALA A 117 -7.07 -41.29 5.58
CA ALA A 117 -6.09 -40.84 6.57
C ALA A 117 -6.56 -41.15 7.99
N ARG A 118 -5.69 -41.74 8.79
CA ARG A 118 -5.84 -42.03 10.20
C ARG A 118 -4.67 -41.47 10.97
N VAL A 119 -4.94 -40.79 12.08
CA VAL A 119 -3.90 -40.27 12.97
C VAL A 119 -4.17 -40.86 14.35
N LEU A 120 -3.18 -41.58 14.84
CA LEU A 120 -3.18 -42.15 16.19
C LEU A 120 -2.32 -41.28 17.10
N THR A 121 -2.71 -41.20 18.36
CA THR A 121 -1.95 -40.45 19.37
C THR A 121 -1.35 -41.44 20.37
N ARG A 122 -0.08 -41.25 20.72
CA ARG A 122 0.60 -42.01 21.75
C ARG A 122 1.37 -41.04 22.66
N ILE A 123 1.21 -41.22 23.98
CA ILE A 123 1.94 -40.42 24.96
C ILE A 123 2.89 -41.35 25.72
N GLU A 124 4.17 -41.09 25.55
CA GLU A 124 5.24 -41.80 26.26
C GLU A 124 5.51 -41.10 27.58
N SER A 125 5.27 -41.81 28.69
CA SER A 125 5.46 -41.29 30.05
C SER A 125 6.95 -41.16 30.38
N GLY A 126 7.34 -40.07 31.08
CA GLY A 126 8.72 -39.84 31.51
C GLY A 126 8.90 -38.50 32.22
N PRO A 127 10.13 -38.14 32.58
CA PRO A 127 10.43 -36.83 33.18
C PRO A 127 10.04 -35.67 32.25
N ARG A 128 10.13 -35.88 30.92
CA ARG A 128 9.60 -35.03 29.86
C ARG A 128 8.73 -35.89 28.94
N PRO A 129 7.40 -35.88 29.13
CA PRO A 129 6.50 -36.67 28.29
C PRO A 129 6.68 -36.36 26.82
N LEU A 130 6.61 -37.38 25.96
CA LEU A 130 6.66 -37.25 24.52
C LEU A 130 5.29 -37.61 23.92
N VAL A 131 4.68 -36.64 23.24
CA VAL A 131 3.46 -36.86 22.46
C VAL A 131 3.86 -37.23 21.03
N VAL A 132 3.43 -38.39 20.56
CA VAL A 132 3.68 -38.86 19.20
C VAL A 132 2.35 -38.91 18.46
N LEU A 133 2.29 -38.21 17.34
CA LEU A 133 1.20 -38.27 16.37
C LEU A 133 1.66 -39.21 15.23
N GLU A 134 1.09 -40.39 15.15
CA GLU A 134 1.39 -41.37 14.10
C GLU A 134 0.34 -41.27 13.01
N ALA A 135 0.69 -40.72 11.86
CA ALA A 135 -0.20 -40.55 10.73
C ALA A 135 -0.01 -41.64 9.69
N ALA A 136 -1.09 -42.27 9.28
CA ALA A 136 -1.20 -43.16 8.12
C ALA A 136 -2.10 -42.47 7.08
N ALA A 137 -1.51 -41.87 6.06
CA ALA A 137 -2.25 -41.07 5.09
C ALA A 137 -3.17 -41.88 4.19
N GLY A 138 -2.79 -43.13 3.90
CA GLY A 138 -3.53 -43.98 2.95
C GLY A 138 -3.26 -43.62 1.49
N ALA A 139 -4.16 -43.97 0.59
CA ALA A 139 -4.04 -43.69 -0.83
C ALA A 139 -4.44 -42.26 -1.16
N LEU A 140 -3.74 -41.65 -2.13
CA LEU A 140 -4.13 -40.36 -2.67
C LEU A 140 -5.26 -40.51 -3.69
N TYR A 141 -6.40 -39.95 -3.41
CA TYR A 141 -7.57 -39.97 -4.27
C TYR A 141 -7.43 -39.01 -5.45
N ARG A 142 -7.94 -39.42 -6.61
CA ARG A 142 -7.92 -38.62 -7.84
C ARG A 142 -9.31 -38.46 -8.42
N PHE A 143 -9.54 -37.36 -9.13
CA PHE A 143 -10.79 -37.14 -9.85
C PHE A 143 -10.90 -38.10 -11.06
N THR A 144 -12.02 -38.79 -11.18
CA THR A 144 -12.41 -39.50 -12.41
C THR A 144 -13.23 -38.62 -13.35
N GLY A 145 -13.88 -37.59 -12.81
CA GLY A 145 -14.64 -36.62 -13.59
C GLY A 145 -14.74 -35.28 -12.87
N VAL A 146 -14.66 -34.18 -13.65
CA VAL A 146 -14.91 -32.82 -13.20
C VAL A 146 -15.96 -32.20 -14.11
N THR A 147 -17.10 -31.82 -13.57
CA THR A 147 -18.24 -31.27 -14.30
C THR A 147 -18.55 -29.86 -13.84
N LEU A 148 -18.52 -28.91 -14.79
CA LEU A 148 -19.06 -27.57 -14.60
C LEU A 148 -20.40 -27.50 -15.31
N ALA A 149 -21.47 -27.87 -14.61
CA ALA A 149 -22.81 -27.95 -15.19
C ALA A 149 -23.34 -26.57 -15.53
N GLY A 150 -23.88 -26.38 -16.74
CA GLY A 150 -24.41 -25.09 -17.19
C GLY A 150 -23.40 -24.10 -17.77
N VAL A 151 -22.08 -24.36 -17.69
CA VAL A 151 -21.05 -23.48 -18.26
C VAL A 151 -21.21 -23.27 -19.77
N GLU A 152 -21.85 -24.20 -20.49
CA GLU A 152 -22.12 -24.09 -21.94
C GLU A 152 -22.99 -22.88 -22.30
N ALA A 153 -23.79 -22.37 -21.36
CA ALA A 153 -24.56 -21.16 -21.55
C ALA A 153 -23.66 -19.89 -21.76
N ALA A 154 -22.36 -20.00 -21.47
CA ALA A 154 -21.37 -18.95 -21.79
C ALA A 154 -20.94 -18.96 -23.28
N GLY A 155 -21.45 -19.89 -24.09
CA GLY A 155 -21.18 -19.97 -25.52
C GLY A 155 -19.69 -20.15 -25.84
N ALA A 156 -19.16 -19.31 -26.69
CA ALA A 156 -17.74 -19.35 -27.12
C ALA A 156 -16.72 -19.23 -25.97
N ARG A 157 -17.13 -18.77 -24.78
CA ARG A 157 -16.27 -18.65 -23.60
C ARG A 157 -16.18 -19.93 -22.76
N ALA A 158 -17.07 -20.91 -22.96
CA ALA A 158 -17.12 -22.11 -22.15
C ALA A 158 -15.79 -22.91 -22.11
N PRO A 159 -15.05 -23.10 -23.22
CA PRO A 159 -13.75 -23.79 -23.16
C PRO A 159 -12.70 -23.04 -22.31
N ASP A 160 -12.64 -21.71 -22.44
CA ASP A 160 -11.73 -20.87 -21.66
C ASP A 160 -12.08 -20.93 -20.17
N LEU A 161 -13.35 -20.85 -19.81
CA LEU A 161 -13.82 -20.98 -18.42
C LEU A 161 -13.41 -22.31 -17.78
N ARG A 162 -13.54 -23.44 -18.52
CA ARG A 162 -13.07 -24.75 -18.05
C ARG A 162 -11.58 -24.78 -17.83
N GLN A 163 -10.80 -24.22 -18.75
CA GLN A 163 -9.36 -24.13 -18.62
C GLN A 163 -8.95 -23.29 -17.41
N GLN A 164 -9.60 -22.15 -17.18
CA GLN A 164 -9.30 -21.25 -16.05
C GLN A 164 -9.70 -21.84 -14.69
N PHE A 165 -10.69 -22.75 -14.65
CA PHE A 165 -11.01 -23.47 -13.42
C PHE A 165 -9.78 -24.23 -12.91
N GLY A 166 -9.03 -24.88 -13.80
CA GLY A 166 -7.72 -25.43 -13.51
C GLY A 166 -7.71 -26.70 -12.67
N VAL A 167 -8.85 -27.40 -12.55
CA VAL A 167 -8.97 -28.75 -11.97
C VAL A 167 -9.57 -29.65 -13.03
N ALA A 168 -8.92 -30.79 -13.29
CA ALA A 168 -9.29 -31.72 -14.35
C ALA A 168 -9.37 -33.16 -13.84
N ALA A 169 -9.90 -34.06 -14.68
CA ALA A 169 -9.85 -35.50 -14.42
C ALA A 169 -8.36 -35.94 -14.33
N ALA A 170 -8.09 -36.92 -13.47
CA ALA A 170 -6.81 -37.44 -13.06
C ALA A 170 -5.99 -36.53 -12.10
N ASP A 171 -6.42 -35.29 -11.84
CA ASP A 171 -5.79 -34.47 -10.80
C ASP A 171 -6.04 -35.05 -9.40
N PRO A 172 -5.12 -34.87 -8.45
CA PRO A 172 -5.37 -35.17 -7.04
C PRO A 172 -6.56 -34.39 -6.51
N VAL A 173 -7.35 -34.99 -5.64
CA VAL A 173 -8.40 -34.25 -4.93
C VAL A 173 -7.71 -33.28 -3.94
N ASN A 174 -7.88 -32.00 -4.18
CA ASN A 174 -7.29 -30.96 -3.33
C ASN A 174 -8.31 -29.83 -3.13
N ALA A 175 -8.72 -29.62 -1.88
CA ALA A 175 -9.74 -28.63 -1.53
C ALA A 175 -9.31 -27.20 -1.87
N ASP A 176 -8.03 -26.86 -1.65
CA ASP A 176 -7.51 -25.53 -1.96
C ASP A 176 -7.51 -25.26 -3.48
N ALA A 177 -7.17 -26.27 -4.28
CA ALA A 177 -7.22 -26.17 -5.74
C ALA A 177 -8.65 -25.91 -6.25
N ILE A 178 -9.64 -26.55 -5.65
CA ILE A 178 -11.07 -26.37 -5.97
C ILE A 178 -11.50 -24.95 -5.62
N VAL A 179 -11.27 -24.50 -4.37
CA VAL A 179 -11.62 -23.15 -3.91
C VAL A 179 -10.94 -22.07 -4.77
N ALA A 180 -9.65 -22.25 -5.08
CA ALA A 180 -8.94 -21.37 -5.99
C ALA A 180 -9.51 -21.41 -7.42
N GLY A 181 -9.93 -22.59 -7.89
CA GLY A 181 -10.60 -22.77 -9.17
C GLY A 181 -11.94 -22.04 -9.24
N GLU A 182 -12.78 -22.16 -8.22
CA GLU A 182 -14.03 -21.42 -8.11
C GLU A 182 -13.82 -19.90 -8.11
N ALA A 183 -12.81 -19.41 -7.36
CA ALA A 183 -12.48 -17.99 -7.33
C ALA A 183 -12.05 -17.49 -8.72
N ARG A 184 -11.16 -18.24 -9.42
CA ARG A 184 -10.75 -17.92 -10.79
C ARG A 184 -11.93 -17.95 -11.76
N LEU A 185 -12.85 -18.91 -11.61
CA LEU A 185 -14.03 -19.02 -12.46
C LEU A 185 -14.96 -17.82 -12.28
N ARG A 186 -15.25 -17.41 -11.02
CA ARG A 186 -16.04 -16.19 -10.72
C ARG A 186 -15.39 -14.94 -11.29
N GLU A 187 -14.08 -14.80 -11.13
CA GLU A 187 -13.33 -13.66 -11.66
C GLU A 187 -13.36 -13.64 -13.20
N THR A 188 -13.15 -14.80 -13.83
CA THR A 188 -13.15 -14.90 -15.31
C THR A 188 -14.52 -14.62 -15.89
N LEU A 189 -15.59 -15.14 -15.30
CA LEU A 189 -16.97 -14.84 -15.68
C LEU A 189 -17.24 -13.34 -15.60
N GLY A 190 -16.85 -12.69 -14.50
CA GLY A 190 -17.00 -11.25 -14.35
C GLY A 190 -16.23 -10.45 -15.41
N ARG A 191 -15.01 -10.86 -15.76
CA ARG A 191 -14.22 -10.22 -16.83
C ARG A 191 -14.76 -10.51 -18.23
N ALA A 192 -15.39 -11.67 -18.42
CA ALA A 192 -15.87 -12.13 -19.71
C ALA A 192 -17.24 -11.56 -20.10
N GLY A 193 -17.82 -10.66 -19.32
CA GLY A 193 -19.07 -10.00 -19.66
C GLY A 193 -20.30 -10.50 -18.92
N PHE A 194 -20.17 -11.34 -17.90
CA PHE A 194 -21.28 -11.97 -17.18
C PHE A 194 -21.50 -11.36 -15.78
N PRO A 195 -22.21 -10.22 -15.63
CA PRO A 195 -22.37 -9.53 -14.35
C PRO A 195 -23.21 -10.30 -13.32
N PHE A 196 -24.08 -11.20 -13.79
CA PHE A 196 -25.01 -11.94 -12.95
C PHE A 196 -24.68 -13.43 -12.88
N ALA A 197 -23.42 -13.77 -13.19
CA ALA A 197 -22.94 -15.13 -13.09
C ALA A 197 -22.97 -15.63 -11.65
N THR A 198 -23.45 -16.84 -11.46
CA THR A 198 -23.39 -17.55 -10.17
C THR A 198 -22.60 -18.85 -10.34
N VAL A 199 -21.77 -19.13 -9.34
CA VAL A 199 -21.03 -20.39 -9.20
C VAL A 199 -21.48 -21.00 -7.90
N GLY A 200 -22.17 -22.13 -7.98
CA GLY A 200 -22.68 -22.86 -6.85
C GLY A 200 -21.59 -23.47 -5.97
N GLU A 201 -21.99 -24.17 -4.95
CA GLU A 201 -21.07 -24.91 -4.09
C GLU A 201 -20.53 -26.15 -4.82
N SER A 202 -19.29 -26.54 -4.54
CA SER A 202 -18.69 -27.75 -5.09
C SER A 202 -19.22 -28.99 -4.38
N GLU A 203 -19.72 -29.93 -5.14
CA GLU A 203 -20.12 -31.26 -4.66
C GLU A 203 -19.02 -32.28 -5.01
N ILE A 204 -18.44 -32.88 -3.97
CA ILE A 204 -17.39 -33.90 -4.12
C ILE A 204 -17.97 -35.22 -3.66
N VAL A 205 -18.13 -36.18 -4.58
CA VAL A 205 -18.55 -37.55 -4.28
C VAL A 205 -17.32 -38.45 -4.30
N VAL A 206 -17.04 -39.07 -3.15
CA VAL A 206 -15.89 -39.94 -2.94
C VAL A 206 -16.27 -41.40 -3.00
N ASP A 207 -15.71 -42.17 -3.93
CA ASP A 207 -15.80 -43.63 -3.99
C ASP A 207 -14.59 -44.25 -3.26
N ARG A 208 -14.83 -44.71 -2.05
CA ARG A 208 -13.79 -45.33 -1.23
C ARG A 208 -13.34 -46.70 -1.75
N ALA A 209 -14.22 -47.41 -2.44
CA ALA A 209 -13.87 -48.73 -2.98
C ALA A 209 -12.92 -48.62 -4.19
N ALA A 210 -13.14 -47.61 -5.01
CA ALA A 210 -12.28 -47.31 -6.16
C ALA A 210 -11.08 -46.41 -5.84
N GLY A 211 -11.06 -45.74 -4.69
CA GLY A 211 -10.03 -44.74 -4.35
C GLY A 211 -10.08 -43.48 -5.24
N THR A 212 -11.28 -43.09 -5.65
CA THR A 212 -11.50 -42.02 -6.63
C THR A 212 -12.59 -41.05 -6.15
N ALA A 213 -12.70 -39.90 -6.82
CA ALA A 213 -13.76 -38.95 -6.57
C ALA A 213 -14.29 -38.33 -7.88
N THR A 214 -15.47 -37.74 -7.82
CA THR A 214 -16.03 -36.87 -8.85
C THR A 214 -16.30 -35.50 -8.25
N LEU A 215 -16.16 -34.44 -9.07
CA LEU A 215 -16.47 -33.07 -8.71
C LEU A 215 -17.56 -32.54 -9.63
N ALA A 216 -18.60 -31.95 -9.07
CA ALA A 216 -19.64 -31.25 -9.79
C ALA A 216 -19.81 -29.84 -9.20
N ILE A 217 -19.95 -28.84 -10.09
CA ILE A 217 -20.22 -27.44 -9.73
C ILE A 217 -21.26 -26.91 -10.71
N ASP A 218 -22.36 -26.36 -10.18
CA ASP A 218 -23.36 -25.68 -10.99
C ASP A 218 -22.89 -24.25 -11.34
N VAL A 219 -22.85 -23.93 -12.62
CA VAL A 219 -22.45 -22.63 -13.15
C VAL A 219 -23.59 -22.04 -13.97
N SER A 220 -24.09 -20.88 -13.55
CA SER A 220 -25.04 -20.11 -14.33
C SER A 220 -24.41 -18.80 -14.78
N PRO A 221 -24.02 -18.64 -16.04
CA PRO A 221 -23.43 -17.39 -16.55
C PRO A 221 -24.39 -16.21 -16.53
N GLY A 222 -25.71 -16.40 -16.60
CA GLY A 222 -26.70 -15.31 -16.53
C GLY A 222 -26.78 -14.42 -17.77
N GLY A 223 -26.08 -14.78 -18.86
CA GLY A 223 -26.02 -14.03 -20.12
C GLY A 223 -24.99 -12.89 -20.14
N ALA A 224 -24.32 -12.74 -21.27
CA ALA A 224 -23.37 -11.64 -21.46
C ALA A 224 -24.09 -10.30 -21.57
N ARG A 225 -23.51 -9.25 -20.98
CA ARG A 225 -24.09 -7.90 -20.91
C ARG A 225 -23.11 -6.84 -21.37
N ARG A 226 -23.67 -5.68 -21.72
CA ARG A 226 -22.94 -4.43 -21.97
C ARG A 226 -23.27 -3.40 -20.91
N PHE A 227 -22.34 -2.52 -20.60
CA PHE A 227 -22.60 -1.41 -19.70
C PHE A 227 -23.74 -0.52 -20.21
N GLY A 228 -24.70 -0.24 -19.39
CA GLY A 228 -25.79 0.71 -19.55
C GLY A 228 -25.46 2.03 -18.86
N ARG A 229 -26.41 2.56 -18.09
CA ARG A 229 -26.30 3.84 -17.39
C ARG A 229 -25.72 3.66 -15.99
N ILE A 230 -25.04 4.69 -15.52
CA ILE A 230 -24.68 4.83 -14.11
C ILE A 230 -25.79 5.57 -13.40
N THR A 231 -26.24 5.04 -12.27
CA THR A 231 -27.22 5.66 -11.39
C THR A 231 -26.59 5.91 -10.03
N ALA A 232 -26.81 7.11 -9.48
CA ALA A 232 -26.36 7.47 -8.15
C ALA A 232 -27.56 7.77 -7.25
N ASN A 233 -27.43 7.51 -5.95
CA ASN A 233 -28.47 7.91 -5.01
C ASN A 233 -28.48 9.45 -4.89
N PRO A 234 -29.55 10.14 -5.33
CA PRO A 234 -29.57 11.60 -5.39
C PRO A 234 -29.55 12.28 -4.02
N ASN A 235 -29.86 11.55 -2.95
CA ASN A 235 -30.01 12.11 -1.60
C ASN A 235 -28.70 12.17 -0.80
N ASN A 236 -27.59 11.60 -1.31
CA ASN A 236 -26.33 11.53 -0.55
C ASN A 236 -25.34 12.66 -0.87
N GLY A 237 -25.65 13.56 -1.82
CA GLY A 237 -24.99 14.87 -1.98
C GLY A 237 -23.48 14.89 -2.32
N VAL A 238 -22.83 13.73 -2.57
CA VAL A 238 -21.38 13.69 -2.84
C VAL A 238 -21.10 13.86 -4.32
N PHE A 239 -21.61 12.93 -5.16
CA PHE A 239 -21.44 12.97 -6.61
C PHE A 239 -22.74 12.63 -7.33
N GLY A 240 -23.02 13.35 -8.43
CA GLY A 240 -24.04 12.98 -9.40
C GLY A 240 -23.56 11.89 -10.36
N ALA A 241 -24.51 11.26 -11.07
CA ALA A 241 -24.20 10.20 -12.03
C ALA A 241 -23.23 10.65 -13.15
N ASP A 242 -23.35 11.90 -13.61
CA ASP A 242 -22.49 12.46 -14.66
C ASP A 242 -21.02 12.53 -14.21
N HIS A 243 -20.79 12.98 -12.96
CA HIS A 243 -19.43 13.04 -12.42
C HIS A 243 -18.84 11.64 -12.18
N ILE A 244 -19.66 10.69 -11.73
CA ILE A 244 -19.24 9.30 -11.58
C ILE A 244 -18.87 8.71 -12.95
N ALA A 245 -19.61 9.07 -14.01
CA ALA A 245 -19.29 8.66 -15.38
C ALA A 245 -17.96 9.26 -15.88
N GLU A 246 -17.59 10.48 -15.47
CA GLU A 246 -16.27 11.06 -15.74
C GLU A 246 -15.13 10.28 -15.04
N ILE A 247 -15.40 9.73 -13.86
CA ILE A 247 -14.45 8.92 -13.09
C ILE A 247 -14.35 7.49 -13.62
N ALA A 248 -15.44 6.93 -14.15
CA ALA A 248 -15.50 5.57 -14.69
C ALA A 248 -14.52 5.39 -15.87
N ARG A 249 -13.96 4.17 -16.00
CA ARG A 249 -13.13 3.78 -17.16
C ARG A 249 -13.89 2.93 -18.16
N PHE A 250 -15.20 2.95 -18.12
CA PHE A 250 -16.09 2.31 -19.06
C PHE A 250 -17.14 3.30 -19.56
N SER A 251 -17.70 3.02 -20.72
CA SER A 251 -18.76 3.81 -21.33
C SER A 251 -19.95 2.92 -21.68
N PRO A 252 -21.16 3.47 -21.73
CA PRO A 252 -22.34 2.74 -22.22
C PRO A 252 -22.07 2.03 -23.54
N GLY A 253 -22.56 0.79 -23.69
CA GLY A 253 -22.37 -0.05 -24.88
C GLY A 253 -21.08 -0.87 -24.90
N GLN A 254 -20.09 -0.59 -24.05
CA GLN A 254 -18.91 -1.46 -23.92
C GLN A 254 -19.28 -2.78 -23.24
N PRO A 255 -18.59 -3.90 -23.58
CA PRO A 255 -18.78 -5.16 -22.84
C PRO A 255 -18.56 -4.96 -21.34
N TYR A 256 -19.37 -5.61 -20.52
CA TYR A 256 -19.20 -5.57 -19.08
C TYR A 256 -17.86 -6.19 -18.68
N ASP A 257 -17.23 -5.60 -17.68
CA ASP A 257 -16.01 -6.07 -17.04
C ASP A 257 -16.05 -5.75 -15.55
N ALA A 258 -16.06 -6.76 -14.71
CA ALA A 258 -16.08 -6.61 -13.25
C ALA A 258 -14.84 -5.87 -12.72
N THR A 259 -13.71 -5.90 -13.44
CA THR A 259 -12.51 -5.16 -13.05
C THR A 259 -12.72 -3.65 -13.17
N ALA A 260 -13.51 -3.20 -14.13
CA ALA A 260 -13.87 -1.79 -14.29
C ALA A 260 -14.79 -1.31 -13.15
N ILE A 261 -15.68 -2.17 -12.65
CA ILE A 261 -16.51 -1.89 -11.46
C ILE A 261 -15.63 -1.76 -10.20
N ALA A 262 -14.71 -2.70 -9.99
CA ALA A 262 -13.77 -2.65 -8.87
C ALA A 262 -12.86 -1.42 -8.95
N ASP A 263 -12.44 -1.03 -10.16
CA ASP A 263 -11.66 0.18 -10.41
C ASP A 263 -12.46 1.45 -10.08
N LEU A 264 -13.72 1.55 -10.50
CA LEU A 264 -14.60 2.67 -10.17
C LEU A 264 -14.77 2.81 -8.65
N ARG A 265 -15.03 1.70 -7.95
CA ARG A 265 -15.17 1.69 -6.49
C ARG A 265 -13.90 2.25 -5.81
N ARG A 266 -12.73 1.76 -6.21
CA ARG A 266 -11.44 2.26 -5.67
C ARG A 266 -11.23 3.74 -5.96
N ALA A 267 -11.56 4.19 -7.17
CA ALA A 267 -11.43 5.58 -7.57
C ALA A 267 -12.32 6.52 -6.74
N LEU A 268 -13.55 6.11 -6.47
CA LEU A 268 -14.48 6.88 -5.63
C LEU A 268 -13.98 6.97 -4.16
N ILE A 269 -13.50 5.87 -3.59
CA ILE A 269 -12.90 5.86 -2.24
C ILE A 269 -11.69 6.81 -2.16
N GLN A 270 -10.86 6.86 -3.20
CA GLN A 270 -9.66 7.71 -3.25
C GLN A 270 -9.96 9.21 -3.28
N THR A 271 -11.17 9.62 -3.63
CA THR A 271 -11.57 11.03 -3.54
C THR A 271 -11.52 11.54 -2.10
N SER A 272 -11.56 10.63 -1.11
CA SER A 272 -11.66 10.93 0.33
C SER A 272 -12.89 11.77 0.70
N LEU A 273 -13.89 11.79 -0.19
CA LEU A 273 -15.17 12.47 0.02
C LEU A 273 -16.28 11.50 0.43
N VAL A 274 -16.01 10.21 0.32
CA VAL A 274 -16.92 9.13 0.68
C VAL A 274 -16.29 8.23 1.73
N SER A 275 -17.06 7.81 2.71
CA SER A 275 -16.67 6.86 3.75
C SER A 275 -16.95 5.42 3.32
N THR A 276 -18.09 5.21 2.65
CA THR A 276 -18.52 3.92 2.13
C THR A 276 -18.94 4.06 0.68
N VAL A 277 -18.56 3.10 -0.16
CA VAL A 277 -18.95 3.03 -1.57
C VAL A 277 -19.37 1.61 -1.90
N GLU A 278 -20.59 1.47 -2.38
CA GLU A 278 -21.13 0.26 -2.97
C GLU A 278 -21.38 0.51 -4.46
N VAL A 279 -20.79 -0.32 -5.32
CA VAL A 279 -20.98 -0.26 -6.77
C VAL A 279 -21.50 -1.61 -7.21
N THR A 280 -22.78 -1.64 -7.59
CA THR A 280 -23.51 -2.89 -7.85
C THR A 280 -24.04 -2.91 -9.28
N PRO A 281 -23.75 -3.95 -10.07
CA PRO A 281 -24.42 -4.18 -11.33
C PRO A 281 -25.89 -4.53 -11.10
N VAL A 282 -26.80 -3.87 -11.82
CA VAL A 282 -28.24 -4.12 -11.78
C VAL A 282 -28.77 -4.33 -13.20
N PRO A 283 -29.85 -5.09 -13.41
CA PRO A 283 -30.44 -5.23 -14.74
C PRO A 283 -30.72 -3.88 -15.37
N GLY A 284 -30.30 -3.71 -16.63
CA GLY A 284 -30.58 -2.49 -17.40
C GLY A 284 -31.98 -2.50 -18.01
N ALA A 285 -32.27 -1.46 -18.81
CA ALA A 285 -33.56 -1.35 -19.50
C ALA A 285 -33.76 -2.45 -20.55
N ASP A 286 -32.68 -2.87 -21.19
CA ASP A 286 -32.67 -3.93 -22.20
C ASP A 286 -32.06 -5.20 -21.60
N GLN A 287 -32.44 -6.37 -22.12
CA GLN A 287 -31.99 -7.67 -21.61
C GLN A 287 -30.48 -7.92 -21.74
N ASP A 288 -29.82 -7.23 -22.66
CA ASP A 288 -28.38 -7.32 -22.93
C ASP A 288 -27.57 -6.21 -22.27
N THR A 289 -28.21 -5.34 -21.49
CA THR A 289 -27.55 -4.25 -20.75
C THR A 289 -27.52 -4.49 -19.24
N VAL A 290 -26.52 -3.89 -18.58
CA VAL A 290 -26.36 -3.84 -17.14
C VAL A 290 -26.12 -2.39 -16.72
N ASP A 291 -27.01 -1.85 -15.91
CA ASP A 291 -26.82 -0.55 -15.29
C ASP A 291 -25.94 -0.70 -14.05
N VAL A 292 -25.26 0.39 -13.67
CA VAL A 292 -24.37 0.42 -12.51
C VAL A 292 -24.97 1.32 -11.44
N ALA A 293 -25.47 0.74 -10.37
CA ALA A 293 -25.99 1.46 -9.22
C ALA A 293 -24.86 1.79 -8.24
N VAL A 294 -24.68 3.07 -7.93
CA VAL A 294 -23.66 3.56 -7.00
C VAL A 294 -24.33 4.17 -5.78
N ARG A 295 -24.04 3.57 -4.62
CA ARG A 295 -24.45 4.10 -3.31
C ARG A 295 -23.21 4.59 -2.58
N MET A 296 -23.30 5.77 -2.00
CA MET A 296 -22.20 6.43 -1.32
C MET A 296 -22.67 7.05 -0.01
N GLU A 297 -21.81 6.98 1.00
CA GLU A 297 -21.96 7.74 2.24
C GLU A 297 -20.89 8.83 2.31
N PRO A 298 -21.25 10.07 2.65
CA PRO A 298 -20.28 11.15 2.70
C PRO A 298 -19.27 10.96 3.83
N ALA A 299 -18.02 11.31 3.57
CA ALA A 299 -16.98 11.46 4.59
C ALA A 299 -16.93 12.92 5.11
N PRO A 300 -16.39 13.17 6.32
CA PRO A 300 -16.16 14.52 6.80
C PRO A 300 -15.32 15.33 5.81
N PRO A 301 -15.82 16.46 5.30
CA PRO A 301 -15.12 17.18 4.23
C PRO A 301 -13.96 18.05 4.71
N ARG A 302 -13.79 18.24 6.03
CA ARG A 302 -12.80 19.13 6.62
C ARG A 302 -11.70 18.36 7.32
N THR A 303 -10.47 18.87 7.21
CA THR A 303 -9.31 18.36 7.93
C THR A 303 -8.48 19.52 8.43
N ILE A 304 -7.98 19.41 9.65
CA ILE A 304 -6.93 20.24 10.21
C ILE A 304 -5.74 19.32 10.40
N ALA A 305 -4.58 19.71 9.89
CA ALA A 305 -3.33 18.98 10.09
C ALA A 305 -2.25 19.91 10.61
N GLY A 306 -1.45 19.43 11.54
CA GLY A 306 -0.27 20.10 12.06
C GLY A 306 0.96 19.21 11.89
N GLU A 307 2.09 19.81 11.55
CA GLU A 307 3.38 19.15 11.42
C GLU A 307 4.45 19.94 12.16
N LEU A 308 5.31 19.24 12.89
CA LEU A 308 6.52 19.78 13.47
C LEU A 308 7.70 19.05 12.84
N GLY A 309 8.65 19.79 12.31
CA GLY A 309 9.81 19.25 11.62
C GLY A 309 11.10 19.95 12.01
N TYR A 310 12.21 19.22 11.86
CA TYR A 310 13.56 19.76 11.93
C TYR A 310 14.38 19.22 10.77
N GLY A 311 14.97 20.11 9.99
CA GLY A 311 15.85 19.77 8.88
C GLY A 311 17.25 20.33 9.06
N THR A 312 18.27 19.53 8.75
CA THR A 312 19.66 20.01 8.71
C THR A 312 19.78 21.04 7.59
N GLY A 313 20.05 22.31 7.90
CA GLY A 313 20.11 23.41 6.95
C GLY A 313 18.81 24.21 6.79
N GLU A 314 17.66 23.69 7.21
CA GLU A 314 16.37 24.39 7.21
C GLU A 314 15.97 24.85 8.62
N GLY A 315 16.48 24.17 9.65
CA GLY A 315 16.16 24.44 11.05
C GLY A 315 14.81 23.82 11.47
N ALA A 316 14.30 24.30 12.60
CA ALA A 316 12.99 23.91 13.10
C ALA A 316 11.87 24.61 12.32
N ARG A 317 10.78 23.89 12.02
CA ARG A 317 9.58 24.42 11.38
C ARG A 317 8.32 23.84 12.00
N ALA A 318 7.27 24.63 12.03
CA ALA A 318 5.91 24.22 12.34
C ALA A 318 5.00 24.56 11.16
N GLU A 319 4.12 23.63 10.82
CA GLU A 319 3.15 23.81 9.76
C GLU A 319 1.74 23.57 10.31
N LEU A 320 0.80 24.39 9.90
CA LEU A 320 -0.63 24.21 10.15
C LEU A 320 -1.37 24.34 8.83
N SER A 321 -2.26 23.39 8.56
CA SER A 321 -3.13 23.45 7.39
C SER A 321 -4.58 23.14 7.73
N TRP A 322 -5.47 23.84 7.06
CA TRP A 322 -6.89 23.56 7.02
C TRP A 322 -7.31 23.26 5.59
N THR A 323 -8.02 22.15 5.41
CA THR A 323 -8.49 21.73 4.09
C THR A 323 -9.99 21.46 4.15
N HIS A 324 -10.75 22.03 3.21
CA HIS A 324 -12.10 21.62 2.88
C HIS A 324 -12.08 20.91 1.53
N ARG A 325 -12.28 19.57 1.52
CA ARG A 325 -12.06 18.71 0.35
C ARG A 325 -13.07 18.89 -0.79
N ASN A 326 -14.22 19.49 -0.54
CA ASN A 326 -15.29 19.69 -1.52
C ASN A 326 -15.99 21.04 -1.31
N LEU A 327 -15.22 22.13 -1.12
CA LEU A 327 -15.79 23.47 -0.96
C LEU A 327 -16.47 23.92 -2.25
N PHE A 328 -15.96 23.51 -3.40
CA PHE A 328 -16.47 23.79 -4.73
C PHE A 328 -16.82 22.46 -5.45
N PRO A 329 -18.03 21.91 -5.23
CA PRO A 329 -18.42 20.63 -5.82
C PRO A 329 -18.38 20.63 -7.36
N PRO A 330 -18.08 19.44 -7.98
CA PRO A 330 -17.55 18.25 -7.38
C PRO A 330 -16.02 18.31 -7.23
N GLU A 331 -15.46 17.71 -6.16
CA GLU A 331 -14.03 17.55 -5.89
C GLU A 331 -13.16 18.83 -5.87
N GLY A 332 -13.77 20.00 -5.75
CA GLY A 332 -13.05 21.25 -5.60
C GLY A 332 -12.64 21.48 -4.15
N ALA A 333 -11.40 21.11 -3.80
CA ALA A 333 -10.80 21.30 -2.49
C ALA A 333 -10.18 22.70 -2.36
N LEU A 334 -10.30 23.29 -1.17
CA LEU A 334 -9.54 24.48 -0.78
C LEU A 334 -8.68 24.14 0.44
N THR A 335 -7.40 24.42 0.32
CA THR A 335 -6.43 24.28 1.42
C THR A 335 -5.84 25.65 1.76
N VAL A 336 -5.89 26.02 3.03
CA VAL A 336 -5.15 27.15 3.58
C VAL A 336 -4.04 26.58 4.44
N ARG A 337 -2.80 27.02 4.19
CA ARG A 337 -1.61 26.47 4.82
C ARG A 337 -0.70 27.61 5.29
N GLY A 338 -0.19 27.49 6.51
CA GLY A 338 0.82 28.35 7.10
C GLY A 338 2.02 27.54 7.56
N VAL A 339 3.23 28.03 7.27
CA VAL A 339 4.50 27.50 7.77
C VAL A 339 5.22 28.60 8.54
N ALA A 340 5.67 28.27 9.72
CA ALA A 340 6.52 29.12 10.54
C ALA A 340 7.80 28.34 10.87
N GLY A 341 8.91 28.72 10.24
CA GLY A 341 10.22 28.11 10.43
C GLY A 341 11.29 29.15 10.64
N LEU A 342 12.47 28.71 11.05
CA LEU A 342 13.63 29.58 11.26
C LEU A 342 14.11 30.23 9.97
N ARG A 343 14.02 29.49 8.85
CA ARG A 343 14.53 29.91 7.53
C ARG A 343 13.44 29.99 6.45
N GLU A 344 12.18 29.72 6.83
CA GLU A 344 11.06 29.76 5.91
C GLU A 344 9.79 30.16 6.65
N GLN A 345 9.11 31.19 6.18
CA GLN A 345 7.73 31.51 6.55
C GLN A 345 6.90 31.49 5.29
N LEU A 346 5.77 30.81 5.32
CA LEU A 346 4.88 30.67 4.16
C LEU A 346 3.42 30.80 4.58
N ALA A 347 2.67 31.55 3.80
CA ALA A 347 1.21 31.51 3.79
C ALA A 347 0.73 31.15 2.39
N SER A 348 -0.16 30.18 2.25
CA SER A 348 -0.67 29.79 0.94
C SER A 348 -2.13 29.40 0.97
N VAL A 349 -2.81 29.66 -0.14
CA VAL A 349 -4.16 29.19 -0.46
C VAL A 349 -4.08 28.39 -1.75
N VAL A 350 -4.52 27.14 -1.71
CA VAL A 350 -4.50 26.23 -2.84
C VAL A 350 -5.90 25.71 -3.11
N PHE A 351 -6.41 25.99 -4.30
CA PHE A 351 -7.58 25.33 -4.87
C PHE A 351 -7.11 24.15 -5.71
N ARG A 352 -7.68 22.97 -5.47
CA ARG A 352 -7.37 21.76 -6.22
C ARG A 352 -8.65 21.06 -6.63
N ARG A 353 -8.85 20.81 -7.92
CA ARG A 353 -9.98 20.04 -8.44
C ARG A 353 -9.48 18.79 -9.12
N ALA A 354 -9.74 17.65 -8.50
CA ALA A 354 -9.44 16.33 -9.08
C ALA A 354 -10.46 16.00 -10.19
N ASN A 355 -10.09 15.04 -11.03
CA ASN A 355 -10.89 14.55 -12.17
C ASN A 355 -11.44 15.68 -13.09
N PHE A 356 -10.68 16.77 -13.21
CA PHE A 356 -11.09 17.95 -13.99
C PHE A 356 -11.25 17.64 -15.46
N ARG A 357 -12.50 17.66 -15.96
CA ARG A 357 -12.88 17.32 -17.34
C ARG A 357 -12.32 15.96 -17.80
N GLY A 358 -12.24 15.02 -16.89
CA GLY A 358 -11.81 13.66 -17.13
C GLY A 358 -10.93 13.10 -16.05
N ARG A 359 -10.97 11.79 -15.89
CA ARG A 359 -10.27 11.06 -14.86
C ARG A 359 -8.75 11.29 -14.88
N ASP A 360 -8.16 11.31 -13.69
CA ASP A 360 -6.71 11.46 -13.43
C ASP A 360 -6.14 12.86 -13.78
N ARG A 361 -6.97 13.81 -14.21
CA ARG A 361 -6.56 15.20 -14.44
C ARG A 361 -6.83 16.04 -13.22
N VAL A 362 -5.88 16.86 -12.84
CA VAL A 362 -5.98 17.74 -11.67
C VAL A 362 -5.73 19.17 -12.11
N LEU A 363 -6.68 20.05 -11.84
CA LEU A 363 -6.50 21.48 -11.94
C LEU A 363 -6.09 22.01 -10.56
N THR A 364 -4.96 22.71 -10.49
CA THR A 364 -4.48 23.38 -9.27
C THR A 364 -4.33 24.87 -9.54
N LEU A 365 -4.88 25.70 -8.64
CA LEU A 365 -4.63 27.14 -8.60
C LEU A 365 -4.07 27.47 -7.22
N GLN A 366 -3.03 28.27 -7.16
CA GLN A 366 -2.32 28.61 -5.93
C GLN A 366 -2.01 30.09 -5.86
N ALA A 367 -2.21 30.66 -4.68
CA ALA A 367 -1.65 31.93 -4.28
C ALA A 367 -0.83 31.73 -3.01
N SER A 368 0.39 32.25 -2.98
CA SER A 368 1.27 32.14 -1.81
C SER A 368 2.13 33.38 -1.62
N ALA A 369 2.45 33.65 -0.35
CA ALA A 369 3.46 34.61 0.05
C ALA A 369 4.47 33.88 0.95
N ALA A 370 5.75 34.06 0.69
CA ALA A 370 6.80 33.39 1.44
C ALA A 370 8.01 34.31 1.68
N HIS A 371 8.60 34.17 2.85
CA HIS A 371 9.94 34.64 3.18
C HIS A 371 10.87 33.43 3.27
N LEU A 372 11.95 33.47 2.51
CA LEU A 372 12.92 32.37 2.40
C LEU A 372 14.31 32.91 2.73
N GLU A 373 14.95 32.33 3.72
CA GLU A 373 16.37 32.58 4.04
C GLU A 373 17.19 31.34 3.72
N ARG A 374 18.10 31.45 2.78
CA ARG A 374 19.04 30.41 2.35
C ARG A 374 20.46 30.96 2.36
N ASP A 375 21.45 30.12 2.49
CA ASP A 375 22.85 30.51 2.44
C ASP A 375 23.23 31.22 1.10
N ALA A 376 22.48 30.88 0.03
CA ALA A 376 22.66 31.47 -1.30
C ALA A 376 21.93 32.80 -1.51
N PHE A 377 20.83 33.05 -0.83
CA PHE A 377 19.98 34.24 -1.00
C PHE A 377 18.91 34.36 0.08
N GLU A 378 18.38 35.54 0.25
CA GLU A 378 17.15 35.85 0.98
C GLU A 378 16.11 36.35 -0.02
N ALA A 379 14.84 35.87 0.10
CA ALA A 379 13.80 36.23 -0.85
C ALA A 379 12.43 36.39 -0.16
N ASP A 380 11.79 37.54 -0.43
CA ASP A 380 10.37 37.77 -0.15
C ASP A 380 9.61 37.58 -1.45
N THR A 381 8.70 36.62 -1.49
CA THR A 381 8.03 36.22 -2.73
C THR A 381 6.52 36.23 -2.60
N VAL A 382 5.84 36.65 -3.68
CA VAL A 382 4.41 36.45 -3.90
C VAL A 382 4.24 35.70 -5.19
N THR A 383 3.55 34.55 -5.15
CA THR A 383 3.36 33.69 -6.31
C THR A 383 1.89 33.47 -6.58
N LEU A 384 1.48 33.66 -7.84
CA LEU A 384 0.21 33.18 -8.37
C LEU A 384 0.51 32.11 -9.41
N ALA A 385 -0.02 30.91 -9.24
CA ALA A 385 0.25 29.79 -10.14
C ALA A 385 -1.02 29.02 -10.45
N GLY A 386 -1.08 28.47 -11.66
CA GLY A 386 -2.10 27.51 -12.09
C GLY A 386 -1.47 26.39 -12.88
N SER A 387 -1.92 25.16 -12.66
CA SER A 387 -1.48 24.01 -13.44
C SER A 387 -2.61 23.06 -13.74
N LEU A 388 -2.54 22.43 -14.91
CA LEU A 388 -3.33 21.26 -15.27
C LEU A 388 -2.34 20.10 -15.48
N GLU A 389 -2.59 19.01 -14.77
CA GLU A 389 -1.67 17.88 -14.76
C GLU A 389 -2.40 16.54 -14.78
N ARG A 390 -1.74 15.52 -15.32
CA ARG A 390 -2.11 14.11 -15.15
C ARG A 390 -1.16 13.50 -14.14
N GLN A 391 -1.69 13.15 -12.97
CA GLN A 391 -0.91 12.62 -11.86
C GLN A 391 -0.93 11.10 -11.81
N THR A 392 0.14 10.53 -11.27
CA THR A 392 0.20 9.16 -10.75
C THR A 392 -0.13 9.17 -9.26
N ASN A 393 -0.59 8.04 -8.74
CA ASN A 393 -0.70 7.80 -7.31
C ASN A 393 -0.28 6.36 -6.98
N ILE A 394 -0.09 6.04 -5.70
CA ILE A 394 0.39 4.73 -5.23
C ILE A 394 -0.52 3.56 -5.61
N PHE A 395 -1.81 3.81 -5.87
CA PHE A 395 -2.77 2.77 -6.24
C PHE A 395 -2.91 2.60 -7.76
N PHE A 396 -2.62 3.68 -8.52
CA PHE A 396 -2.73 3.72 -9.98
C PHE A 396 -1.48 4.39 -10.55
N GLN A 397 -0.37 3.68 -10.56
CA GLN A 397 0.86 4.14 -11.20
C GLN A 397 0.60 4.35 -12.70
N LYS A 398 0.93 5.55 -13.17
CA LYS A 398 0.78 5.92 -14.58
C LYS A 398 2.14 5.87 -15.26
N THR A 399 2.20 5.19 -16.37
CA THR A 399 3.40 5.15 -17.20
C THR A 399 3.77 6.54 -17.72
N TRP A 400 2.78 7.34 -18.12
CA TRP A 400 2.98 8.71 -18.57
C TRP A 400 2.24 9.71 -17.70
N THR A 401 2.96 10.70 -17.21
CA THR A 401 2.42 11.88 -16.52
C THR A 401 2.90 13.14 -17.18
N TRP A 402 2.09 14.19 -17.12
CA TRP A 402 2.41 15.49 -17.70
C TRP A 402 1.82 16.62 -16.85
N SER A 403 2.43 17.79 -16.94
CA SER A 403 1.93 19.02 -16.32
C SER A 403 2.12 20.19 -17.28
N LEU A 404 1.11 21.05 -17.35
CA LEU A 404 1.14 22.33 -18.05
C LEU A 404 0.75 23.40 -17.04
N GLY A 405 1.60 24.41 -16.85
CA GLY A 405 1.39 25.46 -15.86
C GLY A 405 1.59 26.86 -16.41
N ALA A 406 1.07 27.81 -15.65
CA ALA A 406 1.39 29.23 -15.78
C ALA A 406 1.65 29.78 -14.38
N GLU A 407 2.65 30.63 -14.24
CA GLU A 407 3.06 31.20 -12.97
C GLU A 407 3.42 32.67 -13.13
N LEU A 408 3.02 33.48 -12.19
CA LEU A 408 3.45 34.87 -12.01
C LEU A 408 4.11 34.99 -10.64
N LEU A 409 5.39 35.31 -10.62
CA LEU A 409 6.19 35.49 -9.42
C LEU A 409 6.62 36.96 -9.31
N ALA A 410 6.27 37.60 -8.22
CA ALA A 410 6.88 38.83 -7.76
C ALA A 410 7.80 38.55 -6.58
N SER A 411 9.05 38.94 -6.65
CA SER A 411 10.00 38.72 -5.56
C SER A 411 10.92 39.90 -5.34
N ASP A 412 11.32 40.06 -4.08
CA ASP A 412 12.40 40.93 -3.66
C ASP A 412 13.49 40.07 -3.06
N GLU A 413 14.64 40.01 -3.76
CA GLU A 413 15.70 39.04 -3.45
C GLU A 413 17.01 39.73 -3.13
N ARG A 414 17.67 39.26 -2.08
CA ARG A 414 19.01 39.68 -1.67
C ARG A 414 20.00 38.58 -2.00
N ASP A 415 21.01 38.92 -2.80
CA ASP A 415 22.18 38.09 -3.08
C ASP A 415 23.46 38.89 -2.91
N VAL A 416 24.61 38.27 -3.18
CA VAL A 416 25.91 38.91 -3.14
C VAL A 416 26.43 39.07 -4.57
N GLU A 417 26.96 40.28 -4.88
CA GLU A 417 27.61 40.52 -6.14
C GLU A 417 28.98 39.81 -6.16
N ARG A 418 29.19 38.93 -7.12
CA ARG A 418 30.39 38.09 -7.18
C ARG A 418 31.71 38.88 -7.26
N ALA A 419 31.70 40.04 -7.93
CA ALA A 419 32.91 40.82 -8.18
C ALA A 419 33.36 41.62 -6.95
N THR A 420 32.44 42.10 -6.15
CA THR A 420 32.69 43.01 -5.04
C THR A 420 32.50 42.38 -3.66
N GLY A 421 31.79 41.25 -3.57
CA GLY A 421 31.38 40.66 -2.30
C GLY A 421 30.31 41.46 -1.55
N LEU A 422 29.76 42.52 -2.16
CA LEU A 422 28.75 43.35 -1.52
C LEU A 422 27.34 42.77 -1.70
N ALA A 423 26.55 42.87 -0.64
CA ALA A 423 25.15 42.51 -0.69
C ALA A 423 24.37 43.47 -1.61
N ARG A 424 23.51 42.92 -2.44
CA ARG A 424 22.60 43.69 -3.29
C ARG A 424 21.19 43.17 -3.16
N ARG A 425 20.20 44.05 -3.21
CA ARG A 425 18.77 43.71 -3.21
C ARG A 425 18.14 44.10 -4.52
N ARG A 426 17.32 43.21 -5.09
CA ARG A 426 16.68 43.40 -6.39
C ARG A 426 15.30 42.82 -6.39
N THR A 427 14.39 43.54 -7.03
CA THR A 427 13.03 43.05 -7.29
C THR A 427 12.95 42.35 -8.64
N PHE A 428 12.08 41.37 -8.73
CA PHE A 428 11.78 40.63 -9.97
C PHE A 428 10.27 40.46 -10.12
N LEU A 429 9.82 40.58 -11.36
CA LEU A 429 8.47 40.17 -11.76
C LEU A 429 8.64 39.21 -12.94
N ILE A 430 8.31 37.93 -12.72
CA ILE A 430 8.60 36.84 -13.66
C ILE A 430 7.31 36.15 -14.01
N GLY A 431 6.98 36.11 -15.32
CA GLY A 431 5.98 35.22 -15.88
C GLY A 431 6.65 33.94 -16.37
N ALA A 432 6.12 32.79 -16.04
CA ALA A 432 6.67 31.50 -16.42
C ALA A 432 5.57 30.54 -16.94
N LEU A 433 5.96 29.64 -17.85
CA LEU A 433 5.11 28.57 -18.37
C LEU A 433 5.76 27.20 -18.09
N PRO A 434 5.77 26.74 -16.82
CA PRO A 434 6.38 25.48 -16.45
C PRO A 434 5.59 24.30 -17.04
N THR A 435 6.30 23.44 -17.74
CA THR A 435 5.76 22.22 -18.34
C THR A 435 6.61 21.03 -17.96
N SER A 436 6.01 19.86 -17.82
CA SER A 436 6.74 18.62 -17.60
C SER A 436 6.11 17.44 -18.32
N LEU A 437 6.95 16.48 -18.67
CA LEU A 437 6.56 15.18 -19.20
C LEU A 437 7.44 14.13 -18.53
N SER A 438 6.82 13.08 -17.97
CA SER A 438 7.55 12.02 -17.30
C SER A 438 7.01 10.65 -17.73
N TYR A 439 7.95 9.72 -17.93
CA TYR A 439 7.73 8.31 -18.17
C TYR A 439 8.17 7.53 -16.94
N ASP A 440 7.32 6.69 -16.39
CA ASP A 440 7.62 5.77 -15.30
C ASP A 440 7.32 4.34 -15.73
N GLY A 441 8.38 3.59 -16.05
CA GLY A 441 8.36 2.16 -16.37
C GLY A 441 8.94 1.32 -15.23
N SER A 442 8.98 1.84 -14.01
CA SER A 442 9.39 1.08 -12.83
C SER A 442 8.26 0.19 -12.30
N ASP A 443 8.62 -0.84 -11.57
CA ASP A 443 7.71 -1.81 -10.96
C ASP A 443 6.97 -1.28 -9.72
N ASP A 444 7.54 -0.32 -9.01
CA ASP A 444 6.95 0.28 -7.81
C ASP A 444 7.28 1.78 -7.72
N LEU A 445 6.30 2.58 -7.27
CA LEU A 445 6.45 4.03 -7.18
C LEU A 445 7.40 4.48 -6.06
N LEU A 446 7.36 3.81 -4.90
CA LEU A 446 8.08 4.21 -3.68
C LEU A 446 9.39 3.43 -3.48
N ASN A 447 9.42 2.18 -3.93
CA ASN A 447 10.58 1.30 -3.79
C ASN A 447 10.88 0.54 -5.09
N PRO A 448 11.24 1.24 -6.16
CA PRO A 448 11.50 0.61 -7.46
C PRO A 448 12.68 -0.34 -7.38
N THR A 449 12.47 -1.57 -7.89
CA THR A 449 13.49 -2.61 -7.96
C THR A 449 13.92 -2.92 -9.39
N ARG A 450 13.04 -2.62 -10.37
CA ARG A 450 13.24 -2.90 -11.80
C ARG A 450 12.63 -1.80 -12.65
N GLY A 451 13.21 -1.57 -13.82
CA GLY A 451 12.71 -0.63 -14.80
C GLY A 451 13.48 0.68 -14.83
N PHE A 452 12.88 1.71 -15.39
CA PHE A 452 13.51 3.03 -15.52
C PHE A 452 12.48 4.14 -15.51
N ARG A 453 12.93 5.36 -15.17
CA ARG A 453 12.15 6.59 -15.21
C ARG A 453 12.89 7.64 -16.03
N LEU A 454 12.13 8.41 -16.80
CA LEU A 454 12.61 9.57 -17.53
C LEU A 454 11.70 10.75 -17.24
N GLY A 455 12.26 11.92 -16.97
CA GLY A 455 11.50 13.15 -16.74
C GLY A 455 12.16 14.33 -17.45
N GLY A 456 11.35 15.09 -18.18
CA GLY A 456 11.74 16.36 -18.76
C GLY A 456 10.91 17.51 -18.19
N ARG A 457 11.56 18.60 -17.86
CA ARG A 457 10.94 19.87 -17.42
C ARG A 457 11.43 20.99 -18.31
N LEU A 458 10.50 21.82 -18.75
CA LEU A 458 10.75 22.99 -19.57
C LEU A 458 9.95 24.15 -19.02
N SER A 459 10.59 25.29 -18.76
CA SER A 459 9.96 26.51 -18.29
C SER A 459 10.50 27.69 -19.07
N PRO A 460 9.84 28.14 -20.14
CA PRO A 460 10.05 29.46 -20.69
C PRO A 460 9.64 30.51 -19.65
N GLU A 461 10.51 31.46 -19.38
CA GLU A 461 10.34 32.50 -18.37
C GLU A 461 10.63 33.88 -18.96
N LEU A 462 9.83 34.86 -18.58
CA LEU A 462 9.94 36.26 -19.01
C LEU A 462 10.07 37.14 -17.76
N SER A 463 11.21 37.83 -17.61
CA SER A 463 11.36 38.86 -16.60
C SER A 463 10.75 40.16 -17.14
N LEU A 464 9.79 40.71 -16.41
CA LEU A 464 8.99 41.87 -16.78
C LEU A 464 9.49 43.18 -16.12
N GLN A 465 10.44 43.09 -15.19
CA GLN A 465 10.95 44.26 -14.46
C GLN A 465 12.12 44.92 -15.21
N GLY A 466 12.06 46.24 -15.43
CA GLY A 466 13.03 46.96 -16.20
C GLY A 466 12.97 46.64 -17.70
N ALA A 467 14.12 46.41 -18.32
CA ALA A 467 14.13 45.89 -19.70
C ALA A 467 13.70 44.42 -19.70
N ALA A 468 12.58 44.14 -20.33
CA ALA A 468 12.06 42.76 -20.42
C ALA A 468 13.03 41.84 -21.17
N PHE A 469 13.30 40.68 -20.62
CA PHE A 469 14.13 39.63 -21.26
C PHE A 469 13.57 38.24 -20.97
N GLY A 470 13.74 37.36 -21.94
CA GLY A 470 13.29 35.97 -21.82
C GLY A 470 14.48 35.03 -21.61
N TYR A 471 14.22 33.97 -20.86
CA TYR A 471 15.11 32.82 -20.75
C TYR A 471 14.30 31.53 -20.62
N THR A 472 14.95 30.42 -20.88
CA THR A 472 14.31 29.11 -20.76
C THR A 472 15.11 28.24 -19.80
N ARG A 473 14.44 27.74 -18.78
CA ARG A 473 14.97 26.76 -17.83
C ARG A 473 14.52 25.37 -18.25
N MET A 474 15.46 24.44 -18.37
CA MET A 474 15.19 23.06 -18.74
C MET A 474 15.95 22.10 -17.82
N GLN A 475 15.37 20.91 -17.59
CA GLN A 475 15.98 19.87 -16.78
C GLN A 475 15.53 18.51 -17.31
N LEU A 476 16.48 17.59 -17.36
CA LEU A 476 16.24 16.17 -17.66
C LEU A 476 16.69 15.34 -16.45
N ASP A 477 15.83 14.42 -16.03
CA ASP A 477 16.09 13.43 -14.99
C ASP A 477 15.94 12.04 -15.60
N ALA A 478 16.86 11.13 -15.30
CA ALA A 478 16.75 9.73 -15.67
C ALA A 478 17.18 8.86 -14.49
N SER A 479 16.46 7.77 -14.25
CA SER A 479 16.80 6.77 -13.24
C SER A 479 16.60 5.36 -13.80
N VAL A 480 17.46 4.42 -13.40
CA VAL A 480 17.37 3.02 -13.79
C VAL A 480 17.56 2.13 -12.57
N TYR A 481 16.80 1.03 -12.53
CA TYR A 481 16.79 0.06 -11.43
C TYR A 481 16.95 -1.35 -11.98
N ARG A 482 17.86 -2.11 -11.41
CA ARG A 482 18.13 -3.49 -11.86
C ARG A 482 18.44 -4.41 -10.67
N PRO A 483 17.68 -5.48 -10.47
CA PRO A 483 18.02 -6.49 -9.48
C PRO A 483 19.15 -7.38 -10.00
N VAL A 484 20.18 -7.58 -9.17
CA VAL A 484 21.34 -8.44 -9.45
C VAL A 484 21.68 -9.20 -8.18
N ALA A 485 21.56 -10.54 -8.21
CA ALA A 485 21.91 -11.42 -7.08
C ALA A 485 21.31 -10.99 -5.71
N GLY A 486 20.04 -10.60 -5.70
CA GLY A 486 19.35 -10.18 -4.47
C GLY A 486 19.60 -8.72 -4.04
N VAL A 487 20.45 -7.99 -4.75
CA VAL A 487 20.73 -6.56 -4.54
C VAL A 487 20.07 -5.75 -5.64
N VAL A 488 19.49 -4.60 -5.35
CA VAL A 488 19.00 -3.67 -6.36
C VAL A 488 20.07 -2.61 -6.63
N LEU A 489 20.59 -2.60 -7.85
CA LEU A 489 21.45 -1.53 -8.35
C LEU A 489 20.58 -0.43 -8.92
N ALA A 490 20.76 0.81 -8.43
CA ALA A 490 20.05 1.98 -8.89
C ALA A 490 21.05 3.06 -9.32
N ALA A 491 20.73 3.74 -10.43
CA ALA A 491 21.51 4.85 -10.92
C ALA A 491 20.59 6.00 -11.35
N ARG A 492 21.01 7.23 -11.12
CA ARG A 492 20.31 8.45 -11.52
C ARG A 492 21.27 9.44 -12.18
N THR A 493 20.77 10.13 -13.19
CA THR A 493 21.40 11.35 -13.74
C THR A 493 20.39 12.49 -13.77
N ARG A 494 20.88 13.68 -13.52
CA ARG A 494 20.14 14.94 -13.66
C ARG A 494 21.00 15.95 -14.39
N ILE A 495 20.44 16.54 -15.43
CA ILE A 495 21.10 17.58 -16.24
C ILE A 495 20.16 18.77 -16.37
N GLY A 496 20.67 19.97 -16.10
CA GLY A 496 19.89 21.18 -16.18
C GLY A 496 20.61 22.29 -16.96
N SER A 497 19.83 23.17 -17.59
CA SER A 497 20.35 24.32 -18.35
C SER A 497 19.38 25.49 -18.28
N ILE A 498 19.93 26.72 -18.22
CA ILE A 498 19.20 27.98 -18.38
C ILE A 498 19.83 28.73 -19.55
N LEU A 499 19.05 28.94 -20.60
CA LEU A 499 19.44 29.61 -21.85
C LEU A 499 18.69 30.94 -21.98
N GLY A 500 19.29 31.92 -22.62
CA GLY A 500 18.68 33.22 -22.98
C GLY A 500 19.07 34.40 -22.12
N ALA A 501 19.60 34.18 -20.90
CA ALA A 501 20.03 35.28 -20.04
C ALA A 501 21.34 34.96 -19.30
N PRO A 502 22.18 35.94 -18.97
CA PRO A 502 23.34 35.77 -18.10
C PRO A 502 22.86 35.50 -16.65
N ARG A 503 23.67 34.77 -15.88
CA ARG A 503 23.37 34.41 -14.49
C ARG A 503 22.95 35.59 -13.61
N GLU A 504 23.63 36.71 -13.80
CA GLU A 504 23.45 37.94 -13.03
C GLU A 504 22.06 38.57 -13.21
N GLN A 505 21.41 38.35 -14.33
CA GLN A 505 20.05 38.82 -14.60
C GLN A 505 18.98 37.87 -14.07
N ILE A 506 19.31 36.59 -13.91
CA ILE A 506 18.37 35.56 -13.40
C ILE A 506 18.23 35.74 -11.88
N ALA A 507 16.99 35.76 -11.40
CA ALA A 507 16.67 35.81 -9.99
C ALA A 507 17.40 34.67 -9.23
N PRO A 508 18.03 34.90 -8.09
CA PRO A 508 18.70 33.88 -7.29
C PRO A 508 17.86 32.65 -7.04
N SER A 509 16.57 32.81 -6.70
CA SER A 509 15.61 31.71 -6.50
C SER A 509 15.35 30.84 -7.73
N ARG A 510 15.68 31.33 -8.94
CA ARG A 510 15.48 30.61 -10.23
C ARG A 510 16.73 29.91 -10.74
N ARG A 511 17.90 30.12 -10.12
CA ARG A 511 19.16 29.46 -10.51
C ARG A 511 19.17 27.99 -10.11
N PHE A 512 20.09 27.22 -10.68
CA PHE A 512 20.35 25.86 -10.20
C PHE A 512 21.27 25.89 -8.98
N TYR A 513 20.99 24.97 -8.04
CA TYR A 513 21.79 24.67 -6.86
C TYR A 513 21.93 23.16 -6.72
N ALA A 514 23.00 22.69 -6.07
CA ALA A 514 23.23 21.27 -5.79
C ALA A 514 23.84 21.07 -4.40
N GLY A 515 23.72 19.84 -3.89
CA GLY A 515 24.08 19.45 -2.52
C GLY A 515 22.83 19.12 -1.69
N GLY A 516 23.00 18.25 -0.72
CA GLY A 516 21.91 17.76 0.15
C GLY A 516 21.39 16.38 -0.22
N GLY A 517 20.46 15.86 0.59
CA GLY A 517 19.99 14.49 0.57
C GLY A 517 19.26 14.05 -0.71
N ALA A 518 18.77 14.98 -1.53
CA ALA A 518 18.10 14.72 -2.82
C ALA A 518 18.97 15.10 -4.03
N SER A 519 20.22 15.49 -3.82
CA SER A 519 21.17 15.96 -4.82
C SER A 519 22.50 15.20 -4.68
N VAL A 520 23.55 15.83 -4.21
CA VAL A 520 24.85 15.22 -3.95
C VAL A 520 25.00 15.02 -2.44
N ARG A 521 24.77 13.80 -1.96
CA ARG A 521 24.91 13.45 -0.55
C ARG A 521 26.37 13.54 -0.10
N GLY A 522 26.59 13.89 1.15
CA GLY A 522 27.92 14.24 1.69
C GLY A 522 28.17 15.75 1.75
N TYR A 523 27.40 16.55 0.99
CA TYR A 523 27.44 18.00 1.02
C TYR A 523 26.18 18.58 1.67
N GLY A 524 26.31 19.72 2.34
CA GLY A 524 25.19 20.49 2.85
C GLY A 524 24.22 20.92 1.73
N TYR A 525 23.06 21.42 2.13
CA TYR A 525 22.06 21.93 1.20
C TYR A 525 22.62 23.12 0.42
N GLN A 526 22.60 23.08 -0.91
CA GLN A 526 23.14 24.08 -1.84
C GLN A 526 24.68 24.28 -1.81
N ASP A 527 25.41 23.43 -1.14
CA ASP A 527 26.85 23.57 -0.88
C ASP A 527 27.77 23.22 -2.06
N VAL A 528 27.22 22.67 -3.13
CA VAL A 528 27.97 22.27 -4.34
C VAL A 528 27.85 23.34 -5.42
N GLY A 529 28.98 23.85 -5.91
CA GLY A 529 28.97 24.77 -7.04
C GLY A 529 29.86 26.00 -6.84
N PRO A 530 29.68 27.04 -7.67
CA PRO A 530 30.43 28.27 -7.59
C PRO A 530 30.03 29.08 -6.36
N ARG A 531 31.03 29.75 -5.74
CA ARG A 531 30.88 30.56 -4.54
C ARG A 531 31.34 31.99 -4.79
N ASP A 532 30.89 32.92 -3.96
CA ASP A 532 31.32 34.30 -3.93
C ASP A 532 32.57 34.49 -3.06
N LEU A 533 32.93 35.75 -2.82
CA LEU A 533 34.08 36.11 -1.99
C LEU A 533 33.87 35.83 -0.49
N ASN A 534 32.61 35.71 -0.05
CA ASN A 534 32.25 35.40 1.33
C ASN A 534 32.13 33.87 1.54
N ASN A 535 32.42 33.08 0.50
CA ASN A 535 32.28 31.63 0.46
C ASN A 535 30.80 31.14 0.46
N ASP A 536 29.83 31.99 0.08
CA ASP A 536 28.43 31.64 -0.05
C ASP A 536 28.11 31.10 -1.44
N PRO A 537 27.20 30.13 -1.59
CA PRO A 537 26.80 29.56 -2.88
C PRO A 537 26.05 30.60 -3.71
N ILE A 538 26.45 30.80 -4.96
CA ILE A 538 25.82 31.79 -5.86
C ILE A 538 24.89 31.19 -6.90
N GLY A 539 24.74 29.86 -6.93
CA GLY A 539 23.99 29.15 -7.96
C GLY A 539 24.56 29.30 -9.38
N GLY A 540 23.97 28.63 -10.33
CA GLY A 540 24.44 28.61 -11.70
C GLY A 540 23.34 28.47 -12.73
N ARG A 541 23.76 28.50 -14.01
CA ARG A 541 22.86 28.31 -15.15
C ARG A 541 22.79 26.89 -15.63
N SER A 542 23.72 26.02 -15.26
CA SER A 542 23.63 24.61 -15.63
C SER A 542 24.06 23.70 -14.47
N LEU A 543 23.55 22.49 -14.53
CA LEU A 543 23.64 21.47 -13.51
C LEU A 543 23.99 20.13 -14.15
N THR A 544 24.90 19.38 -13.51
CA THR A 544 25.13 17.97 -13.80
C THR A 544 25.20 17.20 -12.48
N GLU A 545 24.41 16.16 -12.34
CA GLU A 545 24.42 15.24 -11.20
C GLU A 545 24.35 13.79 -11.67
N PHE A 546 25.07 12.93 -10.96
CA PHE A 546 25.01 11.48 -11.06
C PHE A 546 24.92 10.86 -9.67
N SER A 547 24.20 9.78 -9.55
CA SER A 547 24.12 9.00 -8.32
C SER A 547 24.06 7.52 -8.67
N ILE A 548 24.80 6.71 -7.93
CA ILE A 548 24.68 5.24 -7.96
C ILE A 548 24.55 4.74 -6.54
N GLU A 549 23.70 3.72 -6.37
CA GLU A 549 23.52 3.07 -5.08
C GLU A 549 23.22 1.58 -5.25
N ALA A 550 23.64 0.79 -4.26
CA ALA A 550 23.31 -0.61 -4.15
C ALA A 550 22.43 -0.83 -2.92
N ARG A 551 21.19 -1.28 -3.12
CA ARG A 551 20.21 -1.54 -2.06
C ARG A 551 20.31 -3.00 -1.66
N VAL A 552 20.92 -3.27 -0.50
CA VAL A 552 21.21 -4.61 0.01
C VAL A 552 20.26 -4.92 1.16
N PRO A 553 19.32 -5.87 1.01
CA PRO A 553 18.55 -6.37 2.15
C PRO A 553 19.50 -7.15 3.07
N VAL A 554 19.40 -6.91 4.40
CA VAL A 554 20.32 -7.52 5.37
C VAL A 554 19.59 -8.45 6.32
N TRP A 555 18.56 -7.95 7.00
CA TRP A 555 17.80 -8.73 7.98
C TRP A 555 16.37 -8.21 8.12
N GLY A 556 15.38 -9.11 7.91
CA GLY A 556 13.96 -8.78 8.01
C GLY A 556 13.59 -7.58 7.14
N GLN A 557 13.13 -6.51 7.77
CA GLN A 557 12.74 -5.25 7.11
C GLN A 557 13.88 -4.22 7.01
N PHE A 558 15.12 -4.60 7.33
CA PHE A 558 16.26 -3.71 7.28
C PHE A 558 17.15 -3.96 6.05
N GLY A 559 17.62 -2.86 5.46
CA GLY A 559 18.57 -2.86 4.35
C GLY A 559 19.67 -1.82 4.54
N VAL A 560 20.77 -2.04 3.85
CA VAL A 560 21.93 -1.13 3.82
C VAL A 560 22.16 -0.68 2.39
N VAL A 561 22.50 0.59 2.21
CA VAL A 561 22.64 1.23 0.89
C VAL A 561 23.94 2.02 0.82
N PRO A 562 25.06 1.40 0.40
CA PRO A 562 26.22 2.15 -0.03
C PRO A 562 25.88 3.00 -1.27
N PHE A 563 26.38 4.25 -1.32
CA PHE A 563 26.14 5.15 -2.43
C PHE A 563 27.37 5.98 -2.78
N LEU A 564 27.41 6.40 -4.03
CA LEU A 564 28.35 7.37 -4.57
C LEU A 564 27.59 8.38 -5.42
N ASP A 565 27.70 9.65 -5.07
CA ASP A 565 27.08 10.75 -5.78
C ASP A 565 28.17 11.66 -6.37
N ALA A 566 27.88 12.27 -7.50
CA ALA A 566 28.73 13.25 -8.14
C ALA A 566 27.88 14.38 -8.70
N GLY A 567 28.35 15.64 -8.59
CA GLY A 567 27.62 16.74 -9.19
C GLY A 567 28.41 18.04 -9.20
N ASN A 568 27.95 18.98 -10.01
CA ASN A 568 28.43 20.35 -9.99
C ASN A 568 27.43 21.31 -10.64
N ILE A 569 27.57 22.58 -10.26
CA ILE A 569 26.83 23.71 -10.83
C ILE A 569 27.82 24.59 -11.60
N TYR A 570 27.38 25.05 -12.77
CA TYR A 570 28.24 25.89 -13.63
C TYR A 570 27.56 27.23 -13.96
N THR A 571 28.37 28.27 -14.05
CA THR A 571 27.91 29.61 -14.49
C THR A 571 27.63 29.66 -16.00
N SER A 572 28.22 28.74 -16.78
CA SER A 572 27.93 28.58 -18.21
C SER A 572 26.52 28.05 -18.45
N PRO A 573 25.88 28.35 -19.58
CA PRO A 573 24.53 27.85 -19.89
C PRO A 573 24.51 26.36 -20.15
N LEU A 574 25.57 25.81 -20.73
CA LEU A 574 25.63 24.37 -21.02
C LEU A 574 26.28 23.59 -19.88
N PRO A 575 25.73 22.45 -19.51
CA PRO A 575 26.31 21.56 -18.50
C PRO A 575 27.70 21.07 -18.91
N LYS A 576 28.55 20.85 -17.91
CA LYS A 576 29.92 20.34 -18.08
C LYS A 576 30.09 19.09 -17.22
N PHE A 577 31.16 18.35 -17.46
CA PHE A 577 31.55 17.18 -16.67
C PHE A 577 32.90 17.37 -15.95
N SER A 578 33.41 18.59 -15.96
CA SER A 578 34.66 18.97 -15.27
C SER A 578 34.38 19.55 -13.90
N GLY A 579 35.33 19.43 -12.96
CA GLY A 579 35.22 19.98 -11.63
C GLY A 579 34.14 19.37 -10.76
N MET A 580 33.76 18.13 -11.04
CA MET A 580 32.74 17.40 -10.28
C MET A 580 33.11 17.29 -8.81
N ARG A 581 32.13 17.41 -7.95
CA ARG A 581 32.19 17.13 -6.52
C ARG A 581 31.63 15.75 -6.26
N TYR A 582 32.34 14.98 -5.46
CA TYR A 582 32.00 13.60 -5.16
C TYR A 582 31.64 13.45 -3.68
N GLY A 583 30.55 12.74 -3.40
CA GLY A 583 30.17 12.35 -2.07
C GLY A 583 29.91 10.87 -2.01
N ALA A 584 30.39 10.21 -0.95
CA ALA A 584 30.16 8.79 -0.72
C ALA A 584 29.58 8.58 0.68
N GLY A 585 28.89 7.47 0.87
CA GLY A 585 28.31 7.17 2.17
C GLY A 585 27.56 5.86 2.24
N LEU A 586 26.90 5.71 3.37
CA LEU A 586 26.13 4.52 3.70
C LEU A 586 24.76 4.96 4.22
N GLY A 587 23.71 4.32 3.71
CA GLY A 587 22.36 4.51 4.19
C GLY A 587 21.82 3.27 4.87
N VAL A 588 20.94 3.45 5.85
CA VAL A 588 20.09 2.41 6.44
C VAL A 588 18.67 2.61 5.95
N ARG A 589 17.99 1.52 5.64
CA ARG A 589 16.57 1.51 5.23
C ARG A 589 15.79 0.63 6.18
N TYR A 590 14.63 1.12 6.57
CA TYR A 590 13.59 0.32 7.21
C TYR A 590 12.38 0.28 6.28
N TYR A 591 12.07 -0.90 5.73
CA TYR A 591 10.98 -1.10 4.77
C TYR A 591 9.65 -1.26 5.52
N SER A 592 8.88 -0.17 5.60
CA SER A 592 7.54 -0.16 6.20
C SER A 592 6.46 -0.39 5.13
N SER A 593 5.21 -0.65 5.57
CA SER A 593 4.05 -0.83 4.68
C SER A 593 3.69 0.42 3.86
N PHE A 594 4.15 1.59 4.26
CA PHE A 594 3.92 2.87 3.56
C PHE A 594 5.18 3.41 2.84
N GLY A 595 6.23 2.60 2.74
CA GLY A 595 7.46 2.92 2.04
C GLY A 595 8.70 2.86 2.94
N PRO A 596 9.90 2.88 2.36
CA PRO A 596 11.14 2.81 3.12
C PRO A 596 11.42 4.12 3.88
N ILE A 597 11.72 4.02 5.16
CA ILE A 597 12.31 5.10 5.95
C ILE A 597 13.82 5.00 5.77
N ARG A 598 14.47 6.11 5.42
CA ARG A 598 15.91 6.14 5.18
C ARG A 598 16.66 7.08 6.13
N VAL A 599 17.86 6.65 6.51
CA VAL A 599 18.87 7.47 7.19
C VAL A 599 20.15 7.28 6.42
N ASP A 600 20.65 8.35 5.79
CA ASP A 600 21.89 8.35 5.02
C ASP A 600 22.97 9.16 5.75
N VAL A 601 24.17 8.62 5.83
CA VAL A 601 25.38 9.32 6.32
C VAL A 601 26.37 9.39 5.18
N GLY A 602 26.77 10.59 4.82
CA GLY A 602 27.67 10.85 3.70
C GLY A 602 28.83 11.76 4.06
N THR A 603 29.92 11.61 3.31
CA THR A 603 31.12 12.44 3.41
C THR A 603 31.51 12.96 2.04
N PRO A 604 31.95 14.23 1.91
CA PRO A 604 32.50 14.74 0.68
C PRO A 604 33.91 14.19 0.44
N LEU A 605 34.17 13.67 -0.76
CA LEU A 605 35.49 13.12 -1.12
C LEU A 605 36.49 14.21 -1.57
N ASN A 606 35.99 15.31 -2.10
CA ASN A 606 36.76 16.45 -2.54
C ASN A 606 36.07 17.77 -2.13
N PRO A 607 35.99 18.09 -0.80
CA PRO A 607 35.26 19.23 -0.29
C PRO A 607 35.87 20.55 -0.72
N GLN A 608 35.01 21.57 -0.82
CA GLN A 608 35.43 22.97 -0.88
C GLN A 608 35.74 23.47 0.53
N PRO A 609 36.54 24.55 0.67
CA PRO A 609 36.77 25.16 1.97
C PRO A 609 35.45 25.52 2.67
N GLY A 610 35.35 25.21 3.98
CA GLY A 610 34.16 25.49 4.79
C GLY A 610 33.06 24.45 4.73
N VAL A 611 33.15 23.39 3.87
CA VAL A 611 32.16 22.31 3.80
C VAL A 611 32.33 21.35 4.96
N ALA A 612 31.21 20.97 5.59
CA ALA A 612 31.19 19.98 6.66
C ALA A 612 31.69 18.60 6.15
N ARG A 613 32.43 17.89 7.00
CA ARG A 613 33.01 16.58 6.63
C ARG A 613 32.02 15.42 6.67
N VAL A 614 30.93 15.57 7.37
CA VAL A 614 29.87 14.54 7.49
C VAL A 614 28.51 15.21 7.41
N ALA A 615 27.63 14.63 6.65
CA ALA A 615 26.24 15.06 6.55
C ALA A 615 25.32 13.87 6.80
N VAL A 616 24.22 14.12 7.54
CA VAL A 616 23.21 13.10 7.86
C VAL A 616 21.87 13.56 7.28
N TYR A 617 21.17 12.64 6.64
CA TYR A 617 19.87 12.90 6.02
C TYR A 617 18.86 11.87 6.49
N VAL A 618 17.68 12.32 6.86
CA VAL A 618 16.54 11.46 7.23
C VAL A 618 15.37 11.79 6.31
N SER A 619 14.76 10.79 5.68
CA SER A 619 13.57 11.01 4.85
C SER A 619 12.77 9.72 4.63
N LEU A 620 11.58 9.87 4.07
CA LEU A 620 10.72 8.78 3.60
C LEU A 620 10.94 8.54 2.10
N GLY A 621 10.89 7.28 1.67
CA GLY A 621 11.14 6.87 0.29
C GLY A 621 12.61 6.60 -0.02
N GLN A 622 12.89 6.12 -1.23
CA GLN A 622 14.26 5.98 -1.73
C GLN A 622 14.84 7.34 -2.15
N ALA A 623 16.14 7.40 -2.40
CA ALA A 623 16.78 8.65 -2.81
C ALA A 623 16.32 9.13 -4.19
N PHE A 624 15.93 8.19 -5.07
CA PHE A 624 15.38 8.43 -6.40
C PHE A 624 14.65 7.20 -6.95
#